data_1a6419844b444e383bb3450caae37aca
#
_entry.id   1a6419844b444e383bb3450caae37aca
#
_cell.length_a   1.000
_cell.length_b   1.000
_cell.length_c   1.000
_cell.angle_alpha   90.00
_cell.angle_beta   90.00
_cell.angle_gamma   90.00
#
_symmetry.space_group_name_H-M   'P 1'
#
loop_
_entity.id
_entity.type
_entity.pdbx_description
1 polymer ?
#
loop_
_entity_poly.entity_id
_entity_poly.type
_entity_poly.pdbx_seq_one_letter_code
_entity_poly.pdbx_strand_id
1 'polypeptide(L)'
;AAVYLAGVVAAALQYRMLNRIGQRTAARLRMDLFRKMETLPVRYFDTHPHGDVMSRYTNDMDRVTEVLTDNLADMLSAVLSLAGIFVLMLVISPLLTLAMFVVVPLMLLFANLISRRSRRYFAAQQGTLGQVNGYIEEMISGQKVVKVFGHERQAESGFEVLNGELNAKSRRAQLYSGMMMPVMQNLNTLNFVVVTIVGALLAIYRGFDVGGLAVFLQYSRQFGRPITDIASLYNNIQAAIAGAERIFQIMDEPSEAPDVPKAVRMASARGDI
;
A
#
# COMPACT_ATOMS: atom_id res chain seq x y z
N ALA A 1 -18.23 28.26 14.16
CA ALA A 1 -18.63 28.28 12.75
C ALA A 1 -17.52 28.78 11.83
N ALA A 2 -16.93 29.98 12.04
CA ALA A 2 -15.92 30.58 11.14
C ALA A 2 -14.66 29.71 10.96
N VAL A 3 -14.11 29.13 12.03
CA VAL A 3 -12.94 28.25 11.99
C VAL A 3 -13.22 26.97 11.17
N TYR A 4 -14.43 26.38 11.32
CA TYR A 4 -14.82 25.21 10.52
C TYR A 4 -14.95 25.54 9.04
N LEU A 5 -15.56 26.67 8.69
CA LEU A 5 -15.65 27.14 7.30
C LEU A 5 -14.25 27.40 6.71
N ALA A 6 -13.37 28.05 7.45
CA ALA A 6 -11.98 28.26 7.03
C ALA A 6 -11.25 26.93 6.81
N GLY A 7 -11.44 25.96 7.69
CA GLY A 7 -10.87 24.60 7.54
C GLY A 7 -11.37 23.87 6.31
N VAL A 8 -12.70 23.91 6.04
CA VAL A 8 -13.28 23.30 4.83
C VAL A 8 -12.74 23.95 3.56
N VAL A 9 -12.66 25.30 3.53
CA VAL A 9 -12.12 26.02 2.38
C VAL A 9 -10.65 25.70 2.17
N ALA A 10 -9.84 25.68 3.24
CA ALA A 10 -8.43 25.34 3.17
C ALA A 10 -8.21 23.89 2.65
N ALA A 11 -8.96 22.92 3.17
CA ALA A 11 -8.91 21.53 2.71
C ALA A 11 -9.34 21.40 1.24
N ALA A 12 -10.40 22.08 0.83
CA ALA A 12 -10.86 22.06 -0.55
C ALA A 12 -9.85 22.70 -1.52
N LEU A 13 -9.18 23.78 -1.11
CA LEU A 13 -8.12 24.41 -1.89
C LEU A 13 -6.89 23.52 -1.98
N GLN A 14 -6.44 22.93 -0.88
CA GLN A 14 -5.33 21.98 -0.84
C GLN A 14 -5.58 20.81 -1.80
N TYR A 15 -6.75 20.16 -1.68
CA TYR A 15 -7.11 19.02 -2.53
C TYR A 15 -7.15 19.41 -4.01
N ARG A 16 -7.79 20.55 -4.35
CA ARG A 16 -7.86 21.04 -5.74
C ARG A 16 -6.48 21.36 -6.32
N MET A 17 -5.60 21.98 -5.54
CA MET A 17 -4.25 22.33 -5.99
C MET A 17 -3.39 21.10 -6.21
N LEU A 18 -3.33 20.19 -5.24
CA LEU A 18 -2.50 18.98 -5.32
C LEU A 18 -3.00 18.04 -6.42
N ASN A 19 -4.32 17.82 -6.51
CA ASN A 19 -4.89 17.01 -7.58
C ASN A 19 -4.60 17.60 -8.96
N ARG A 20 -4.75 18.93 -9.15
CA ARG A 20 -4.44 19.58 -10.43
C ARG A 20 -2.97 19.45 -10.81
N ILE A 21 -2.05 19.58 -9.85
CA ILE A 21 -0.61 19.41 -10.08
C ILE A 21 -0.32 17.95 -10.39
N GLY A 22 -0.82 17.03 -9.59
CA GLY A 22 -0.63 15.58 -9.75
C GLY A 22 -1.12 15.09 -11.12
N GLN A 23 -2.36 15.43 -11.49
CA GLN A 23 -2.93 15.03 -12.79
C GLN A 23 -2.16 15.61 -13.98
N ARG A 24 -1.70 16.88 -13.89
CA ARG A 24 -0.88 17.48 -14.95
C ARG A 24 0.48 16.81 -15.06
N THR A 25 1.11 16.48 -13.94
CA THR A 25 2.40 15.78 -13.93
C THR A 25 2.25 14.37 -14.49
N ALA A 26 1.22 13.64 -14.07
CA ALA A 26 0.92 12.31 -14.59
C ALA A 26 0.62 12.33 -16.11
N ALA A 27 -0.16 13.31 -16.58
CA ALA A 27 -0.43 13.46 -18.01
C ALA A 27 0.83 13.74 -18.83
N ARG A 28 1.75 14.57 -18.31
CA ARG A 28 3.04 14.81 -18.94
C ARG A 28 3.90 13.55 -18.97
N LEU A 29 4.02 12.86 -17.83
CA LEU A 29 4.80 11.63 -17.73
C LEU A 29 4.28 10.54 -18.68
N ARG A 30 2.95 10.38 -18.80
CA ARG A 30 2.34 9.48 -19.80
C ARG A 30 2.70 9.86 -21.23
N MET A 31 2.66 11.15 -21.55
CA MET A 31 3.03 11.63 -22.88
C MET A 31 4.50 11.42 -23.18
N ASP A 32 5.37 11.69 -22.22
CA ASP A 32 6.82 11.53 -22.38
C ASP A 32 7.18 10.04 -22.50
N LEU A 33 6.56 9.16 -21.71
CA LEU A 33 6.71 7.72 -21.84
C LEU A 33 6.23 7.23 -23.22
N PHE A 34 5.07 7.70 -23.69
CA PHE A 34 4.54 7.33 -25.00
C PHE A 34 5.49 7.76 -26.11
N ARG A 35 5.93 9.03 -26.09
CA ARG A 35 6.91 9.54 -27.08
C ARG A 35 8.20 8.73 -27.06
N LYS A 36 8.65 8.34 -25.87
CA LYS A 36 9.84 7.50 -25.75
C LYS A 36 9.65 6.14 -26.38
N MET A 37 8.52 5.49 -26.14
CA MET A 37 8.19 4.19 -26.74
C MET A 37 8.21 4.24 -28.27
N GLU A 38 7.70 5.33 -28.88
CA GLU A 38 7.73 5.54 -30.33
C GLU A 38 9.16 5.71 -30.91
N THR A 39 10.14 5.99 -30.06
CA THR A 39 11.55 6.14 -30.47
C THR A 39 12.43 4.93 -30.17
N LEU A 40 11.85 3.89 -29.56
CA LEU A 40 12.60 2.68 -29.23
C LEU A 40 12.80 1.78 -30.47
N PRO A 41 13.94 1.08 -30.56
CA PRO A 41 14.17 0.14 -31.66
C PRO A 41 13.21 -1.05 -31.58
N VAL A 42 12.82 -1.62 -32.73
CA VAL A 42 11.93 -2.78 -32.82
C VAL A 42 12.44 -3.94 -31.94
N ARG A 43 13.76 -4.14 -31.86
CA ARG A 43 14.40 -5.15 -31.01
C ARG A 43 13.96 -5.07 -29.54
N TYR A 44 13.65 -3.87 -29.04
CA TYR A 44 13.17 -3.71 -27.66
C TYR A 44 11.85 -4.45 -27.45
N PHE A 45 10.92 -4.31 -28.39
CA PHE A 45 9.59 -4.96 -28.32
C PHE A 45 9.67 -6.47 -28.58
N ASP A 46 10.64 -6.94 -29.39
CA ASP A 46 10.88 -8.37 -29.62
C ASP A 46 11.45 -9.07 -28.38
N THR A 47 12.23 -8.35 -27.56
CA THR A 47 12.89 -8.90 -26.36
C THR A 47 12.08 -8.72 -25.06
N HIS A 48 11.05 -7.87 -25.07
CA HIS A 48 10.22 -7.61 -23.91
C HIS A 48 8.77 -8.04 -24.18
N PRO A 49 8.13 -8.83 -23.30
CA PRO A 49 6.74 -9.21 -23.46
C PRO A 49 5.83 -7.98 -23.56
N HIS A 50 4.94 -7.94 -24.53
CA HIS A 50 4.01 -6.82 -24.72
C HIS A 50 3.18 -6.53 -23.45
N GLY A 51 2.80 -7.58 -22.71
CA GLY A 51 2.08 -7.43 -21.44
C GLY A 51 2.89 -6.70 -20.36
N ASP A 52 4.21 -6.88 -20.31
CA ASP A 52 5.06 -6.18 -19.36
C ASP A 52 5.15 -4.69 -19.70
N VAL A 53 5.38 -4.36 -20.97
CA VAL A 53 5.40 -2.96 -21.44
C VAL A 53 4.06 -2.26 -21.17
N MET A 54 2.94 -2.94 -21.48
CA MET A 54 1.60 -2.42 -21.19
C MET A 54 1.36 -2.23 -19.69
N SER A 55 1.83 -3.17 -18.85
CA SER A 55 1.70 -3.05 -17.40
C SER A 55 2.44 -1.84 -16.84
N ARG A 56 3.60 -1.49 -17.40
CA ARG A 56 4.35 -0.27 -17.03
C ARG A 56 3.58 0.99 -17.41
N TYR A 57 2.97 1.00 -18.61
CA TYR A 57 2.18 2.14 -19.09
C TYR A 57 0.84 2.32 -18.37
N THR A 58 0.23 1.24 -17.86
CA THR A 58 -1.04 1.26 -17.14
C THR A 58 -0.84 1.19 -15.63
N ASN A 59 -0.54 0.01 -15.11
CA ASN A 59 -0.53 -0.24 -13.66
C ASN A 59 0.52 0.59 -12.89
N ASP A 60 1.76 0.68 -13.43
CA ASP A 60 2.81 1.44 -12.75
C ASP A 60 2.55 2.94 -12.85
N MET A 61 2.06 3.42 -14.01
CA MET A 61 1.67 4.80 -14.19
C MET A 61 0.49 5.20 -13.30
N ASP A 62 -0.49 4.32 -13.10
CA ASP A 62 -1.63 4.57 -12.23
C ASP A 62 -1.21 4.66 -10.76
N ARG A 63 -0.28 3.80 -10.31
CA ARG A 63 0.29 3.90 -8.96
C ARG A 63 1.04 5.21 -8.72
N VAL A 64 1.85 5.64 -9.69
CA VAL A 64 2.53 6.94 -9.63
C VAL A 64 1.52 8.08 -9.61
N THR A 65 0.49 8.01 -10.43
CA THR A 65 -0.59 9.02 -10.48
C THR A 65 -1.31 9.12 -9.14
N GLU A 66 -1.71 7.99 -8.54
CA GLU A 66 -2.38 7.93 -7.25
C GLU A 66 -1.54 8.57 -6.13
N VAL A 67 -0.24 8.30 -6.11
CA VAL A 67 0.65 8.95 -5.12
C VAL A 67 0.72 10.45 -5.33
N LEU A 68 0.83 10.91 -6.56
CA LEU A 68 0.93 12.34 -6.88
C LEU A 68 -0.37 13.11 -6.64
N THR A 69 -1.54 12.47 -6.77
CA THR A 69 -2.85 13.13 -6.63
C THR A 69 -3.40 13.07 -5.21
N ASP A 70 -3.39 11.87 -4.61
CA ASP A 70 -4.14 11.60 -3.39
C ASP A 70 -3.20 11.39 -2.19
N ASN A 71 -2.23 10.47 -2.31
CA ASN A 71 -1.43 10.05 -1.17
C ASN A 71 -0.53 11.16 -0.59
N LEU A 72 -0.03 12.08 -1.42
CA LEU A 72 0.76 13.22 -0.92
C LEU A 72 -0.10 14.20 -0.11
N ALA A 73 -1.35 14.45 -0.53
CA ALA A 73 -2.28 15.31 0.21
C ALA A 73 -2.65 14.69 1.56
N ASP A 74 -2.96 13.40 1.54
CA ASP A 74 -3.32 12.63 2.73
C ASP A 74 -2.15 12.52 3.71
N MET A 75 -0.93 12.30 3.20
CA MET A 75 0.28 12.25 4.02
C MET A 75 0.54 13.60 4.73
N LEU A 76 0.43 14.70 4.00
CA LEU A 76 0.57 16.04 4.60
C LEU A 76 -0.49 16.28 5.68
N SER A 77 -1.74 15.93 5.39
CA SER A 77 -2.84 16.06 6.34
C SER A 77 -2.66 15.18 7.57
N ALA A 78 -2.20 13.94 7.40
CA ALA A 78 -1.93 13.03 8.52
C ALA A 78 -0.77 13.52 9.40
N VAL A 79 0.33 14.02 8.79
CA VAL A 79 1.46 14.58 9.54
C VAL A 79 1.06 15.84 10.31
N LEU A 80 0.34 16.77 9.67
CA LEU A 80 -0.15 17.98 10.33
C LEU A 80 -1.14 17.67 11.45
N SER A 81 -2.05 16.69 11.24
CA SER A 81 -3.00 16.25 12.27
C SER A 81 -2.28 15.61 13.45
N LEU A 82 -1.30 14.73 13.20
CA LEU A 82 -0.51 14.08 14.24
C LEU A 82 0.26 15.12 15.08
N ALA A 83 0.94 16.04 14.40
CA ALA A 83 1.70 17.12 15.06
C ALA A 83 0.76 18.04 15.87
N GLY A 84 -0.37 18.43 15.28
CA GLY A 84 -1.37 19.29 15.93
C GLY A 84 -1.98 18.63 17.18
N ILE A 85 -2.41 17.37 17.07
CA ILE A 85 -2.93 16.60 18.20
C ILE A 85 -1.86 16.49 19.31
N PHE A 86 -0.63 16.14 18.94
CA PHE A 86 0.47 16.00 19.90
C PHE A 86 0.78 17.29 20.64
N VAL A 87 0.87 18.42 19.93
CA VAL A 87 1.10 19.75 20.54
C VAL A 87 -0.05 20.11 21.47
N LEU A 88 -1.29 19.93 21.05
CA LEU A 88 -2.46 20.21 21.89
C LEU A 88 -2.49 19.33 23.14
N MET A 89 -2.13 18.06 23.05
CA MET A 89 -2.02 17.17 24.20
C MET A 89 -0.94 17.65 25.19
N LEU A 90 0.23 18.09 24.70
CA LEU A 90 1.28 18.66 25.54
C LEU A 90 0.84 19.96 26.24
N VAL A 91 0.11 20.82 25.53
CA VAL A 91 -0.41 22.08 26.09
C VAL A 91 -1.46 21.82 27.19
N ILE A 92 -2.33 20.82 26.98
CA ILE A 92 -3.37 20.47 27.97
C ILE A 92 -2.73 19.86 29.22
N SER A 93 -1.90 18.84 29.07
CA SER A 93 -1.20 18.20 30.20
C SER A 93 -0.02 17.35 29.72
N PRO A 94 1.23 17.80 29.95
CA PRO A 94 2.41 16.99 29.66
C PRO A 94 2.43 15.65 30.41
N LEU A 95 1.90 15.62 31.63
CA LEU A 95 1.86 14.41 32.47
C LEU A 95 0.91 13.35 31.90
N LEU A 96 -0.28 13.76 31.43
CA LEU A 96 -1.21 12.85 30.75
C LEU A 96 -0.63 12.36 29.42
N THR A 97 0.06 13.21 28.69
CA THR A 97 0.76 12.83 27.47
C THR A 97 1.82 11.76 27.75
N LEU A 98 2.61 11.94 28.81
CA LEU A 98 3.58 10.92 29.23
C LEU A 98 2.89 9.60 29.63
N ALA A 99 1.79 9.67 30.39
CA ALA A 99 1.03 8.50 30.80
C ALA A 99 0.48 7.72 29.59
N MET A 100 0.01 8.41 28.57
CA MET A 100 -0.40 7.78 27.31
C MET A 100 0.74 7.00 26.64
N PHE A 101 1.95 7.60 26.59
CA PHE A 101 3.10 6.98 25.96
C PHE A 101 3.65 5.75 26.72
N VAL A 102 3.25 5.50 27.95
CA VAL A 102 3.61 4.27 28.69
C VAL A 102 3.05 3.01 28.03
N VAL A 103 1.88 3.08 27.40
CA VAL A 103 1.22 1.92 26.75
C VAL A 103 1.73 1.72 25.32
N VAL A 104 2.27 2.75 24.67
CA VAL A 104 2.72 2.69 23.26
C VAL A 104 3.80 1.61 23.03
N PRO A 105 4.85 1.46 23.85
CA PRO A 105 5.82 0.38 23.69
C PRO A 105 5.19 -1.01 23.72
N LEU A 106 4.20 -1.20 24.59
CA LEU A 106 3.46 -2.46 24.68
C LEU A 106 2.66 -2.73 23.40
N MET A 107 2.03 -1.70 22.84
CA MET A 107 1.32 -1.79 21.54
C MET A 107 2.29 -2.18 20.42
N LEU A 108 3.44 -1.54 20.34
CA LEU A 108 4.48 -1.83 19.34
C LEU A 108 5.03 -3.26 19.49
N LEU A 109 5.24 -3.72 20.73
CA LEU A 109 5.68 -5.08 21.00
C LEU A 109 4.68 -6.11 20.47
N PHE A 110 3.40 -5.98 20.84
CA PHE A 110 2.34 -6.91 20.39
C PHE A 110 2.13 -6.83 18.88
N ALA A 111 2.14 -5.63 18.30
CA ALA A 111 2.04 -5.45 16.85
C ALA A 111 3.16 -6.20 16.12
N ASN A 112 4.40 -6.05 16.58
CA ASN A 112 5.56 -6.72 15.98
C ASN A 112 5.51 -8.25 16.14
N LEU A 113 5.13 -8.74 17.33
CA LEU A 113 5.01 -10.18 17.59
C LEU A 113 3.95 -10.84 16.68
N ILE A 114 2.77 -10.22 16.58
CA ILE A 114 1.68 -10.72 15.74
C ILE A 114 2.07 -10.63 14.27
N SER A 115 2.60 -9.50 13.82
CA SER A 115 3.00 -9.26 12.43
C SER A 115 4.10 -10.23 11.96
N ARG A 116 5.11 -10.53 12.81
CA ARG A 116 6.15 -11.51 12.47
C ARG A 116 5.59 -12.92 12.28
N ARG A 117 4.68 -13.36 13.17
CA ARG A 117 4.04 -14.66 13.03
C ARG A 117 3.08 -14.71 11.84
N SER A 118 2.27 -13.69 11.66
CA SER A 118 1.36 -13.55 10.53
C SER A 118 2.13 -13.69 9.19
N ARG A 119 3.20 -12.92 9.00
CA ARG A 119 4.04 -12.98 7.78
C ARG A 119 4.58 -14.38 7.50
N ARG A 120 5.04 -15.11 8.54
CA ARG A 120 5.53 -16.48 8.37
C ARG A 120 4.44 -17.42 7.87
N TYR A 121 3.24 -17.33 8.44
CA TYR A 121 2.12 -18.18 8.04
C TYR A 121 1.56 -17.81 6.65
N PHE A 122 1.51 -16.51 6.32
CA PHE A 122 1.14 -16.07 4.98
C PHE A 122 2.15 -16.54 3.92
N ALA A 123 3.45 -16.47 4.20
CA ALA A 123 4.46 -16.99 3.29
C ALA A 123 4.29 -18.50 3.06
N ALA A 124 4.02 -19.29 4.12
CA ALA A 124 3.73 -20.71 4.00
C ALA A 124 2.43 -21.00 3.22
N GLN A 125 1.39 -20.19 3.41
CA GLN A 125 0.14 -20.27 2.63
C GLN A 125 0.40 -19.99 1.16
N GLN A 126 1.16 -18.92 0.83
CA GLN A 126 1.47 -18.57 -0.57
C GLN A 126 2.28 -19.66 -1.28
N GLY A 127 3.25 -20.26 -0.57
CA GLY A 127 3.99 -21.40 -1.13
C GLY A 127 3.08 -22.59 -1.48
N THR A 128 2.12 -22.91 -0.59
CA THR A 128 1.17 -24.00 -0.86
C THR A 128 0.13 -23.64 -1.92
N LEU A 129 -0.30 -22.38 -1.97
CA LEU A 129 -1.16 -21.87 -3.05
C LEU A 129 -0.49 -22.02 -4.42
N GLY A 130 0.83 -21.73 -4.50
CA GLY A 130 1.62 -21.98 -5.71
C GLY A 130 1.63 -23.47 -6.12
N GLN A 131 1.77 -24.38 -5.14
CA GLN A 131 1.70 -25.82 -5.40
C GLN A 131 0.32 -26.27 -5.90
N VAL A 132 -0.77 -25.76 -5.30
CA VAL A 132 -2.14 -26.02 -5.75
C VAL A 132 -2.36 -25.51 -7.17
N ASN A 133 -1.92 -24.29 -7.46
CA ASN A 133 -2.05 -23.72 -8.81
C ASN A 133 -1.24 -24.51 -9.84
N GLY A 134 0.01 -24.90 -9.53
CA GLY A 134 0.80 -25.75 -10.42
C GLY A 134 0.16 -27.11 -10.67
N TYR A 135 -0.42 -27.73 -9.63
CA TYR A 135 -1.15 -28.98 -9.77
C TYR A 135 -2.40 -28.83 -10.67
N ILE A 136 -3.16 -27.74 -10.50
CA ILE A 136 -4.32 -27.46 -11.36
C ILE A 136 -3.88 -27.27 -12.81
N GLU A 137 -2.81 -26.49 -13.05
CA GLU A 137 -2.26 -26.27 -14.38
C GLU A 137 -1.80 -27.58 -15.04
N GLU A 138 -1.11 -28.45 -14.30
CA GLU A 138 -0.68 -29.78 -14.75
C GLU A 138 -1.90 -30.66 -15.12
N MET A 139 -2.90 -30.73 -14.25
CA MET A 139 -4.09 -31.52 -14.48
C MET A 139 -4.93 -31.01 -15.67
N ILE A 140 -5.06 -29.68 -15.81
CA ILE A 140 -5.77 -29.06 -16.95
C ILE A 140 -5.01 -29.34 -18.27
N SER A 141 -3.70 -29.12 -18.28
CA SER A 141 -2.85 -29.36 -19.44
C SER A 141 -2.83 -30.86 -19.83
N GLY A 142 -2.78 -31.74 -18.82
CA GLY A 142 -2.79 -33.19 -18.98
C GLY A 142 -4.18 -33.82 -19.03
N GLN A 143 -5.27 -33.04 -19.06
CA GLN A 143 -6.64 -33.53 -18.92
C GLN A 143 -6.99 -34.66 -19.94
N LYS A 144 -6.47 -34.58 -21.15
CA LYS A 144 -6.64 -35.60 -22.16
C LYS A 144 -6.04 -36.95 -21.74
N VAL A 145 -4.85 -36.90 -21.11
CA VAL A 145 -4.16 -38.11 -20.62
C VAL A 145 -4.92 -38.69 -19.43
N VAL A 146 -5.30 -37.83 -18.46
CA VAL A 146 -6.09 -38.25 -17.29
C VAL A 146 -7.37 -39.00 -17.72
N LYS A 147 -8.08 -38.47 -18.71
CA LYS A 147 -9.32 -39.07 -19.25
C LYS A 147 -9.09 -40.39 -19.96
N VAL A 148 -8.05 -40.49 -20.81
CA VAL A 148 -7.75 -41.69 -21.58
C VAL A 148 -7.34 -42.85 -20.69
N PHE A 149 -6.60 -42.57 -19.60
CA PHE A 149 -6.11 -43.59 -18.67
C PHE A 149 -7.03 -43.81 -17.45
N GLY A 150 -8.14 -43.08 -17.33
CA GLY A 150 -9.08 -43.19 -16.20
C GLY A 150 -8.52 -42.81 -14.84
N HIS A 151 -7.57 -41.86 -14.81
CA HIS A 151 -6.87 -41.43 -13.60
C HIS A 151 -7.57 -40.27 -12.83
N GLU A 152 -8.86 -40.03 -13.07
CA GLU A 152 -9.62 -38.93 -12.46
C GLU A 152 -9.62 -39.00 -10.93
N ARG A 153 -9.85 -40.20 -10.36
CA ARG A 153 -9.84 -40.39 -8.91
C ARG A 153 -8.47 -40.11 -8.29
N GLN A 154 -7.38 -40.43 -8.99
CA GLN A 154 -6.03 -40.16 -8.51
C GLN A 154 -5.73 -38.68 -8.56
N ALA A 155 -6.15 -37.96 -9.60
CA ALA A 155 -6.05 -36.51 -9.74
C ALA A 155 -6.87 -35.79 -8.64
N GLU A 156 -8.10 -36.26 -8.37
CA GLU A 156 -8.95 -35.72 -7.32
C GLU A 156 -8.32 -35.88 -5.92
N SER A 157 -7.86 -37.09 -5.61
CA SER A 157 -7.21 -37.40 -4.33
C SER A 157 -5.92 -36.56 -4.13
N GLY A 158 -5.11 -36.37 -5.17
CA GLY A 158 -3.93 -35.50 -5.11
C GLY A 158 -4.30 -34.04 -4.84
N PHE A 159 -5.37 -33.55 -5.47
CA PHE A 159 -5.89 -32.21 -5.21
C PHE A 159 -6.42 -32.06 -3.78
N GLU A 160 -7.17 -33.04 -3.27
CA GLU A 160 -7.70 -33.02 -1.91
C GLU A 160 -6.59 -32.88 -0.85
N VAL A 161 -5.48 -33.60 -1.01
CA VAL A 161 -4.32 -33.51 -0.09
C VAL A 161 -3.74 -32.10 -0.10
N LEU A 162 -3.45 -31.55 -1.28
CA LEU A 162 -2.89 -30.20 -1.40
C LEU A 162 -3.84 -29.11 -0.91
N ASN A 163 -5.12 -29.24 -1.21
CA ASN A 163 -6.16 -28.32 -0.77
C ASN A 163 -6.37 -28.40 0.76
N GLY A 164 -6.27 -29.58 1.34
CA GLY A 164 -6.28 -29.79 2.78
C GLY A 164 -5.10 -29.10 3.48
N GLU A 165 -3.89 -29.20 2.91
CA GLU A 165 -2.74 -28.45 3.41
C GLU A 165 -2.90 -26.94 3.29
N LEU A 166 -3.39 -26.47 2.14
CA LEU A 166 -3.69 -25.06 1.91
C LEU A 166 -4.69 -24.53 2.95
N ASN A 167 -5.79 -25.26 3.19
CA ASN A 167 -6.77 -24.92 4.19
C ASN A 167 -6.15 -24.80 5.60
N ALA A 168 -5.33 -25.78 6.02
CA ALA A 168 -4.69 -25.75 7.33
C ALA A 168 -3.73 -24.55 7.49
N LYS A 169 -2.95 -24.22 6.45
CA LYS A 169 -2.05 -23.07 6.45
C LYS A 169 -2.79 -21.75 6.40
N SER A 170 -3.84 -21.67 5.56
CA SER A 170 -4.73 -20.50 5.45
C SER A 170 -5.41 -20.18 6.78
N ARG A 171 -5.94 -21.19 7.46
CA ARG A 171 -6.57 -21.01 8.77
C ARG A 171 -5.61 -20.43 9.80
N ARG A 172 -4.35 -20.89 9.84
CA ARG A 172 -3.33 -20.34 10.75
C ARG A 172 -2.96 -18.89 10.36
N ALA A 173 -2.78 -18.60 9.08
CA ALA A 173 -2.51 -17.25 8.60
C ALA A 173 -3.62 -16.28 8.98
N GLN A 174 -4.88 -16.67 8.75
CA GLN A 174 -6.07 -15.90 9.10
C GLN A 174 -6.21 -15.69 10.62
N LEU A 175 -5.95 -16.70 11.44
CA LEU A 175 -5.99 -16.56 12.89
C LEU A 175 -5.03 -15.48 13.39
N TYR A 176 -3.75 -15.55 12.97
CA TYR A 176 -2.76 -14.56 13.42
C TYR A 176 -3.04 -13.16 12.86
N SER A 177 -3.48 -13.06 11.60
CA SER A 177 -3.88 -11.78 11.03
C SER A 177 -5.12 -11.20 11.72
N GLY A 178 -6.13 -12.03 11.94
CA GLY A 178 -7.38 -11.63 12.58
C GLY A 178 -7.23 -11.22 14.04
N MET A 179 -6.21 -11.72 14.76
CA MET A 179 -5.92 -11.31 16.13
C MET A 179 -5.39 -9.88 16.25
N MET A 180 -4.87 -9.29 15.16
CA MET A 180 -4.26 -7.95 15.19
C MET A 180 -5.26 -6.89 15.68
N MET A 181 -6.44 -6.83 15.05
CA MET A 181 -7.46 -5.83 15.39
C MET A 181 -7.96 -5.94 16.83
N PRO A 182 -8.41 -7.11 17.33
CA PRO A 182 -8.84 -7.25 18.73
C PRO A 182 -7.76 -6.92 19.74
N VAL A 183 -6.51 -7.33 19.51
CA VAL A 183 -5.42 -7.03 20.43
C VAL A 183 -5.13 -5.52 20.46
N MET A 184 -5.07 -4.86 19.31
CA MET A 184 -4.87 -3.41 19.25
C MET A 184 -6.03 -2.65 19.89
N GLN A 185 -7.28 -3.09 19.68
CA GLN A 185 -8.47 -2.51 20.29
C GLN A 185 -8.41 -2.59 21.83
N ASN A 186 -8.05 -3.76 22.38
CA ASN A 186 -7.91 -3.93 23.82
C ASN A 186 -6.77 -3.08 24.40
N LEU A 187 -5.63 -2.97 23.71
CA LEU A 187 -4.54 -2.09 24.12
C LEU A 187 -4.93 -0.61 24.07
N ASN A 188 -5.70 -0.19 23.07
CA ASN A 188 -6.27 1.16 23.03
C ASN A 188 -7.24 1.41 24.20
N THR A 189 -8.06 0.43 24.54
CA THR A 189 -8.96 0.52 25.71
C THR A 189 -8.14 0.60 27.00
N LEU A 190 -7.09 -0.19 27.14
CA LEU A 190 -6.17 -0.12 28.27
C LEU A 190 -5.53 1.27 28.38
N ASN A 191 -5.05 1.81 27.27
CA ASN A 191 -4.50 3.17 27.22
C ASN A 191 -5.52 4.20 27.69
N PHE A 192 -6.74 4.12 27.19
CA PHE A 192 -7.84 4.99 27.65
C PHE A 192 -8.09 4.90 29.15
N VAL A 193 -8.10 3.68 29.73
CA VAL A 193 -8.27 3.46 31.17
C VAL A 193 -7.13 4.06 31.96
N VAL A 194 -5.88 3.83 31.56
CA VAL A 194 -4.68 4.42 32.20
C VAL A 194 -4.75 5.95 32.20
N VAL A 195 -5.03 6.57 31.06
CA VAL A 195 -5.15 8.02 30.96
C VAL A 195 -6.31 8.56 31.81
N THR A 196 -7.44 7.83 31.86
CA THR A 196 -8.60 8.22 32.68
C THR A 196 -8.27 8.18 34.17
N ILE A 197 -7.60 7.11 34.64
CA ILE A 197 -7.21 6.99 36.05
C ILE A 197 -6.24 8.09 36.43
N VAL A 198 -5.18 8.30 35.64
CA VAL A 198 -4.19 9.35 35.91
C VAL A 198 -4.83 10.74 35.88
N GLY A 199 -5.72 10.98 34.91
CA GLY A 199 -6.45 12.24 34.79
C GLY A 199 -7.41 12.50 35.96
N ALA A 200 -8.12 11.47 36.41
CA ALA A 200 -8.98 11.57 37.59
C ALA A 200 -8.17 11.87 38.87
N LEU A 201 -7.03 11.22 39.05
CA LEU A 201 -6.13 11.51 40.16
C LEU A 201 -5.61 12.95 40.10
N LEU A 202 -5.25 13.45 38.92
CA LEU A 202 -4.86 14.85 38.74
C LEU A 202 -6.00 15.83 39.04
N ALA A 203 -7.23 15.50 38.66
CA ALA A 203 -8.40 16.31 38.97
C ALA A 203 -8.64 16.38 40.48
N ILE A 204 -8.54 15.25 41.21
CA ILE A 204 -8.77 15.18 42.66
C ILE A 204 -7.65 15.87 43.45
N TYR A 205 -6.37 15.59 43.10
CA TYR A 205 -5.26 16.03 43.97
C TYR A 205 -4.61 17.34 43.50
N ARG A 206 -4.77 17.75 42.23
CA ARG A 206 -4.14 18.96 41.67
C ARG A 206 -5.14 19.95 41.05
N GLY A 207 -6.46 19.68 41.19
CA GLY A 207 -7.48 20.59 40.64
C GLY A 207 -7.48 20.65 39.11
N PHE A 208 -7.02 19.59 38.42
CA PHE A 208 -7.04 19.56 36.96
C PHE A 208 -8.48 19.62 36.45
N ASP A 209 -8.73 20.45 35.41
CA ASP A 209 -10.05 20.67 34.88
C ASP A 209 -10.63 19.40 34.23
N VAL A 210 -11.84 19.01 34.63
CA VAL A 210 -12.55 17.84 34.08
C VAL A 210 -12.86 18.03 32.59
N GLY A 211 -13.13 19.27 32.16
CA GLY A 211 -13.33 19.59 30.76
C GLY A 211 -12.06 19.35 29.93
N GLY A 212 -10.89 19.78 30.46
CA GLY A 212 -9.59 19.50 29.90
C GLY A 212 -9.30 17.98 29.80
N LEU A 213 -9.69 17.20 30.83
CA LEU A 213 -9.57 15.74 30.79
C LEU A 213 -10.42 15.13 29.65
N ALA A 214 -11.67 15.56 29.48
CA ALA A 214 -12.54 15.07 28.42
C ALA A 214 -11.96 15.35 27.03
N VAL A 215 -11.43 16.55 26.82
CA VAL A 215 -10.76 16.92 25.57
C VAL A 215 -9.49 16.09 25.35
N PHE A 216 -8.69 15.88 26.39
CA PHE A 216 -7.49 15.04 26.31
C PHE A 216 -7.82 13.60 25.92
N LEU A 217 -8.85 13.00 26.52
CA LEU A 217 -9.32 11.66 26.19
C LEU A 217 -9.79 11.56 24.72
N GLN A 218 -10.42 12.61 24.22
CA GLN A 218 -10.81 12.68 22.80
C GLN A 218 -9.58 12.70 21.87
N TYR A 219 -8.56 13.51 22.17
CA TYR A 219 -7.32 13.53 21.41
C TYR A 219 -6.53 12.23 21.52
N SER A 220 -6.50 11.60 22.69
CA SER A 220 -5.87 10.30 22.90
C SER A 220 -6.46 9.21 21.96
N ARG A 221 -7.77 9.21 21.78
CA ARG A 221 -8.44 8.30 20.82
C ARG A 221 -8.12 8.61 19.37
N GLN A 222 -7.98 9.89 19.04
CA GLN A 222 -7.69 10.31 17.66
C GLN A 222 -6.21 10.15 17.28
N PHE A 223 -5.29 10.05 18.24
CA PHE A 223 -3.85 10.03 18.02
C PHE A 223 -3.37 8.83 17.18
N GLY A 224 -4.01 7.69 17.32
CA GLY A 224 -3.62 6.46 16.64
C GLY A 224 -3.92 6.45 15.14
N ARG A 225 -4.96 7.17 14.71
CA ARG A 225 -5.42 7.17 13.31
C ARG A 225 -4.38 7.75 12.34
N PRO A 226 -3.84 8.95 12.54
CA PRO A 226 -2.81 9.50 11.65
C PRO A 226 -1.56 8.62 11.54
N ILE A 227 -1.18 7.90 12.60
CA ILE A 227 -0.04 6.97 12.58
C ILE A 227 -0.32 5.81 11.62
N THR A 228 -1.54 5.25 11.68
CA THR A 228 -1.95 4.18 10.77
C THR A 228 -2.02 4.67 9.32
N ASP A 229 -2.57 5.86 9.11
CA ASP A 229 -2.66 6.49 7.79
C ASP A 229 -1.26 6.70 7.18
N ILE A 230 -0.31 7.27 7.93
CA ILE A 230 1.09 7.44 7.49
C ILE A 230 1.74 6.10 7.15
N ALA A 231 1.54 5.06 7.97
CA ALA A 231 2.11 3.74 7.71
C ALA A 231 1.55 3.11 6.43
N SER A 232 0.25 3.28 6.16
CA SER A 232 -0.39 2.83 4.93
C SER A 232 0.13 3.59 3.70
N LEU A 233 0.17 4.92 3.79
CA LEU A 233 0.68 5.79 2.73
C LEU A 233 2.14 5.54 2.40
N TYR A 234 2.98 5.21 3.40
CA TYR A 234 4.36 4.83 3.18
C TYR A 234 4.49 3.60 2.26
N ASN A 235 3.66 2.58 2.46
CA ASN A 235 3.66 1.39 1.61
C ASN A 235 3.24 1.73 0.16
N ASN A 236 2.23 2.60 -0.01
CA ASN A 236 1.79 3.05 -1.33
C ASN A 236 2.89 3.83 -2.06
N ILE A 237 3.59 4.72 -1.34
CA ILE A 237 4.73 5.48 -1.88
C ILE A 237 5.85 4.53 -2.31
N GLN A 238 6.21 3.52 -1.52
CA GLN A 238 7.22 2.53 -1.90
C GLN A 238 6.83 1.75 -3.17
N ALA A 239 5.56 1.37 -3.29
CA ALA A 239 5.06 0.70 -4.49
C ALA A 239 5.11 1.62 -5.73
N ALA A 240 4.80 2.91 -5.56
CA ALA A 240 4.88 3.90 -6.63
C ALA A 240 6.32 4.22 -7.05
N ILE A 241 7.27 4.27 -6.09
CA ILE A 241 8.70 4.42 -6.38
C ILE A 241 9.18 3.24 -7.25
N ALA A 242 8.87 2.00 -6.87
CA ALA A 242 9.21 0.83 -7.67
C ALA A 242 8.56 0.86 -9.08
N GLY A 243 7.32 1.38 -9.19
CA GLY A 243 6.66 1.62 -10.48
C GLY A 243 7.37 2.70 -11.30
N ALA A 244 7.73 3.82 -10.66
CA ALA A 244 8.46 4.91 -11.30
C ALA A 244 9.84 4.44 -11.81
N GLU A 245 10.58 3.64 -11.03
CA GLU A 245 11.85 3.07 -11.49
C GLU A 245 11.70 2.26 -12.78
N ARG A 246 10.65 1.42 -12.88
CA ARG A 246 10.38 0.66 -14.11
C ARG A 246 9.97 1.55 -15.30
N ILE A 247 9.25 2.65 -15.04
CA ILE A 247 8.91 3.63 -16.07
C ILE A 247 10.18 4.34 -16.55
N PHE A 248 11.04 4.80 -15.64
CA PHE A 248 12.29 5.47 -15.99
C PHE A 248 13.27 4.54 -16.68
N GLN A 249 13.28 3.23 -16.39
CA GLN A 249 14.07 2.26 -17.18
C GLN A 249 13.71 2.29 -18.67
N ILE A 250 12.42 2.43 -19.03
CA ILE A 250 12.02 2.61 -20.43
C ILE A 250 12.47 3.98 -20.96
N MET A 251 12.33 5.03 -20.16
CA MET A 251 12.68 6.40 -20.56
C MET A 251 14.18 6.58 -20.79
N ASP A 252 15.00 5.84 -20.06
CA ASP A 252 16.46 5.88 -20.16
C ASP A 252 17.03 4.92 -21.23
N GLU A 253 16.21 4.04 -21.81
CA GLU A 253 16.62 3.11 -22.87
C GLU A 253 17.11 3.89 -24.10
N PRO A 254 18.20 3.49 -24.78
CA PRO A 254 18.65 4.17 -25.98
C PRO A 254 17.59 4.19 -27.08
N SER A 255 17.34 5.36 -27.67
CA SER A 255 16.46 5.47 -28.83
C SER A 255 17.11 4.86 -30.08
N GLU A 256 16.29 4.49 -31.05
CA GLU A 256 16.79 4.02 -32.36
C GLU A 256 17.78 5.01 -32.96
N ALA A 257 18.86 4.47 -33.55
CA ALA A 257 19.88 5.32 -34.16
C ALA A 257 19.27 6.10 -35.34
N PRO A 258 19.52 7.41 -35.44
CA PRO A 258 19.03 8.18 -36.58
C PRO A 258 19.69 7.69 -37.88
N ASP A 259 18.95 7.83 -38.97
CA ASP A 259 19.47 7.52 -40.29
C ASP A 259 20.81 8.23 -40.57
N VAL A 260 21.72 7.54 -41.27
CA VAL A 260 22.99 8.13 -41.64
C VAL A 260 22.78 9.37 -42.52
N PRO A 261 23.60 10.43 -42.40
CA PRO A 261 23.41 11.72 -43.11
C PRO A 261 23.29 11.63 -44.65
N LYS A 262 23.61 10.48 -45.24
CA LYS A 262 23.53 10.19 -46.68
C LYS A 262 22.67 8.96 -46.98
N ALA A 263 21.66 8.66 -46.15
CA ALA A 263 20.75 7.57 -46.42
C ALA A 263 20.05 7.74 -47.76
N VAL A 264 20.08 6.70 -48.58
CA VAL A 264 19.44 6.72 -49.91
C VAL A 264 17.94 6.53 -49.72
N ARG A 265 17.13 7.47 -50.18
CA ARG A 265 15.67 7.30 -50.21
C ARG A 265 15.29 6.32 -51.30
N MET A 266 14.69 5.21 -50.93
CA MET A 266 14.07 4.32 -51.91
C MET A 266 12.82 4.98 -52.50
N ALA A 267 12.82 5.23 -53.81
CA ALA A 267 11.70 5.87 -54.49
C ALA A 267 10.44 4.98 -54.59
N SER A 268 10.59 3.66 -54.63
CA SER A 268 9.52 2.66 -54.54
C SER A 268 10.11 1.33 -54.07
N ALA A 269 9.54 0.74 -53.03
CA ALA A 269 9.81 -0.64 -52.65
C ALA A 269 8.70 -1.52 -53.28
N ARG A 270 9.08 -2.46 -54.14
CA ARG A 270 8.18 -3.46 -54.70
C ARG A 270 7.99 -4.60 -53.69
N GLY A 271 7.62 -4.54 -52.59
CA GLY A 271 7.31 -5.51 -51.54
C GLY A 271 7.40 -7.02 -51.83
N ASP A 272 8.11 -7.43 -52.85
CA ASP A 272 8.38 -8.83 -53.16
C ASP A 272 9.53 -9.30 -52.25
N ILE A 273 9.16 -10.08 -51.22
CA ILE A 273 10.07 -10.77 -50.29
C ILE A 273 10.01 -12.26 -50.58
#